data_2b746dbe0fa028c450e9100c5a91b986
#
_entry.id   2b746dbe0fa028c450e9100c5a91b986
#
_cell.length_a   1.000
_cell.length_b   1.000
_cell.length_c   1.000
_cell.angle_alpha   90.00
_cell.angle_beta   90.00
_cell.angle_gamma   90.00
#
_symmetry.space_group_name_H-M   'P 1'
#
loop_
_entity.id
_entity.type
_entity.pdbx_description
1 polymer ?
#
loop_
_entity_poly.entity_id
_entity_poly.type
_entity_poly.pdbx_seq_one_letter_code
_entity_poly.pdbx_strand_id
1 'polypeptide(L)'
;MKRLVSVFLVLCMMLSCVAFGETLDGAQGEIMNEVSDVASDEVQTPDEPTQAPVNEDDIVLPDMDDDISILPSDDVNGPDPYRELVLLQPTDLIGTTLSETSVRIGWGSVAFATQYDVYRKFGGETSYTLLGSVPNNRLYYEDTNVTPGQAVYYRVRAVNVSYDGEQAKYVYSPDSQTLSYMTLAKPKLQDPRGLGADTIRLNWSSVSGAQTYEVQMSTNATSGFTTVRTDLTGTLCNATGLKKATGYYFRVRAVRVFSSGEKFYSEYSNVGCGTPMDRPELTVVQSGNNALLSWPASSGATGYIIYRKTGASGSYTLLAKTGAVTSFVDASINLGEVYYYFIYSMRPVGSYNCFSLSSERVYFTALGSVNLCAVRNTGKQEQTIDWDTTVLGANKYYVYSSTTMDGLYTKIGETEGTTYVAKNLVAGTTYYYKVRPVRVFSNGTICYGPWSNVMSQPESGSLTLEGLSAVNLSAGQDISGGYVG
;
A
#
# COMPACT_ATOMS: atom_id res chain seq x y z
N MET A 1 -16.50 -48.16 -2.57
CA MET A 1 -17.65 -47.31 -2.91
C MET A 1 -17.61 -46.02 -2.13
N LYS A 2 -16.81 -45.05 -2.55
CA LYS A 2 -16.79 -43.65 -2.09
C LYS A 2 -15.72 -42.91 -2.91
N ARG A 3 -16.04 -42.50 -4.14
CA ARG A 3 -15.31 -41.51 -4.96
C ARG A 3 -16.00 -41.45 -6.33
N LEU A 4 -17.21 -40.83 -6.38
CA LEU A 4 -17.87 -40.49 -7.65
C LEU A 4 -19.08 -39.57 -7.39
N VAL A 5 -18.86 -38.43 -6.72
CA VAL A 5 -19.93 -37.40 -6.50
C VAL A 5 -19.41 -35.96 -6.75
N SER A 6 -18.23 -35.76 -7.28
CA SER A 6 -17.66 -34.39 -7.38
C SER A 6 -17.59 -33.80 -8.80
N VAL A 7 -18.16 -34.42 -9.82
CA VAL A 7 -18.05 -33.93 -11.21
C VAL A 7 -19.38 -33.47 -11.82
N PHE A 8 -20.52 -33.65 -11.12
CA PHE A 8 -21.86 -33.37 -11.70
C PHE A 8 -22.52 -32.08 -11.24
N LEU A 9 -21.86 -31.23 -10.45
CA LEU A 9 -22.47 -29.97 -9.93
C LEU A 9 -22.01 -28.69 -10.66
N VAL A 10 -21.25 -28.76 -11.73
CA VAL A 10 -20.75 -27.59 -12.48
C VAL A 10 -21.60 -27.23 -13.71
N LEU A 11 -22.60 -28.03 -14.06
CA LEU A 11 -23.32 -27.84 -15.34
C LEU A 11 -24.75 -27.25 -15.20
N CYS A 12 -25.18 -26.77 -14.02
CA CYS A 12 -26.56 -26.29 -13.84
C CYS A 12 -26.72 -24.85 -13.35
N MET A 13 -25.71 -23.97 -13.45
CA MET A 13 -25.83 -22.54 -13.12
C MET A 13 -25.46 -21.60 -14.27
N MET A 14 -25.91 -21.92 -15.46
CA MET A 14 -25.80 -21.02 -16.63
C MET A 14 -27.18 -20.50 -17.01
N LEU A 15 -27.93 -19.83 -16.13
CA LEU A 15 -29.07 -18.99 -16.53
C LEU A 15 -29.56 -18.16 -15.32
N SER A 16 -28.97 -16.99 -15.12
CA SER A 16 -29.67 -15.80 -14.62
C SER A 16 -28.68 -14.65 -14.37
N CYS A 17 -28.35 -13.94 -15.42
CA CYS A 17 -27.78 -12.60 -15.33
C CYS A 17 -28.49 -11.72 -16.38
N VAL A 18 -29.63 -11.16 -15.98
CA VAL A 18 -30.23 -10.03 -16.69
C VAL A 18 -30.58 -8.97 -15.65
N ALA A 19 -30.07 -7.77 -15.95
CA ALA A 19 -30.48 -6.45 -15.47
C ALA A 19 -30.14 -6.07 -14.02
N PHE A 20 -29.15 -5.21 -13.89
CA PHE A 20 -29.28 -3.93 -13.21
C PHE A 20 -28.22 -2.98 -13.81
N GLY A 21 -28.65 -2.18 -14.77
CA GLY A 21 -27.91 -1.01 -15.22
C GLY A 21 -28.30 0.16 -14.32
N GLU A 22 -27.39 0.61 -13.51
CA GLU A 22 -27.40 1.97 -12.98
C GLU A 22 -25.99 2.55 -13.09
N THR A 23 -25.91 3.65 -13.80
CA THR A 23 -24.74 4.50 -13.98
C THR A 23 -24.39 5.15 -12.65
N LEU A 24 -23.26 4.82 -12.07
CA LEU A 24 -22.64 5.56 -10.99
C LEU A 24 -21.40 6.26 -11.54
N ASP A 25 -21.64 7.47 -12.02
CA ASP A 25 -20.61 8.48 -12.30
C ASP A 25 -20.28 9.17 -10.96
N GLY A 26 -19.03 9.16 -10.54
CA GLY A 26 -18.57 9.96 -9.40
C GLY A 26 -17.50 9.39 -8.46
N ALA A 27 -17.20 8.08 -8.51
CA ALA A 27 -16.22 7.48 -7.57
C ALA A 27 -14.89 7.05 -8.23
N GLN A 28 -14.62 7.45 -9.46
CA GLN A 28 -13.46 6.95 -10.20
C GLN A 28 -12.14 7.71 -9.95
N GLY A 29 -12.18 8.87 -9.30
CA GLY A 29 -10.99 9.73 -9.16
C GLY A 29 -10.02 9.34 -8.04
N GLU A 30 -10.50 8.76 -6.96
CA GLU A 30 -9.68 8.57 -5.75
C GLU A 30 -8.99 7.19 -5.62
N ILE A 31 -9.46 6.17 -6.35
CA ILE A 31 -8.90 4.81 -6.25
C ILE A 31 -7.64 4.63 -7.10
N MET A 32 -7.42 5.51 -8.07
CA MET A 32 -6.31 5.37 -9.02
C MET A 32 -4.94 5.77 -8.48
N ASN A 33 -4.85 6.59 -7.45
CA ASN A 33 -3.56 7.06 -6.90
C ASN A 33 -2.88 6.06 -5.96
N GLU A 34 -3.59 5.03 -5.45
CA GLU A 34 -2.99 4.04 -4.56
C GLU A 34 -2.32 2.86 -5.25
N VAL A 35 -2.53 2.70 -6.56
CA VAL A 35 -2.00 1.53 -7.30
C VAL A 35 -0.50 1.66 -7.61
N SER A 36 0.06 2.87 -7.54
CA SER A 36 1.49 3.08 -7.78
C SER A 36 2.40 2.77 -6.58
N ASP A 37 1.87 2.77 -5.34
CA ASP A 37 2.68 2.66 -4.13
C ASP A 37 2.81 1.24 -3.55
N VAL A 38 2.22 0.23 -4.20
CA VAL A 38 2.29 -1.17 -3.73
C VAL A 38 3.35 -1.97 -4.48
N ALA A 39 4.46 -1.38 -4.81
CA ALA A 39 5.62 -2.07 -5.35
C ALA A 39 6.74 -2.04 -4.31
N SER A 40 6.77 -3.02 -3.47
CA SER A 40 7.88 -3.58 -2.69
C SER A 40 7.46 -3.89 -1.26
N ASP A 41 7.02 -5.13 -1.02
CA ASP A 41 7.17 -5.79 0.28
C ASP A 41 8.54 -6.50 0.31
N GLU A 42 9.60 -5.81 -0.07
CA GLU A 42 10.91 -6.14 0.47
C GLU A 42 11.02 -5.35 1.77
N VAL A 43 11.27 -6.10 2.86
CA VAL A 43 11.69 -5.56 4.15
C VAL A 43 13.07 -4.91 3.93
N GLN A 44 13.05 -3.69 3.43
CA GLN A 44 14.14 -2.76 3.61
C GLN A 44 13.69 -1.83 4.73
N THR A 45 14.45 -1.85 5.82
CA THR A 45 14.43 -0.79 6.81
C THR A 45 14.48 0.53 6.04
N PRO A 46 13.53 1.46 6.28
CA PRO A 46 13.62 2.77 5.66
C PRO A 46 14.92 3.41 6.15
N ASP A 47 15.80 3.77 5.21
CA ASP A 47 16.79 4.80 5.48
C ASP A 47 16.02 6.01 6.02
N GLU A 48 16.26 6.33 7.28
CA GLU A 48 15.83 7.58 7.87
C GLU A 48 16.23 8.72 6.93
N PRO A 49 15.32 9.63 6.56
CA PRO A 49 15.77 10.93 6.14
C PRO A 49 16.48 11.50 7.38
N THR A 50 17.77 11.64 7.30
CA THR A 50 18.61 12.40 8.22
C THR A 50 18.10 13.84 8.27
N GLN A 51 17.02 14.08 8.99
CA GLN A 51 16.80 15.37 9.60
C GLN A 51 17.66 15.37 10.85
N ALA A 52 18.60 16.28 10.87
CA ALA A 52 19.42 16.54 12.04
C ALA A 52 18.50 16.57 13.27
N PRO A 53 18.86 15.87 14.36
CA PRO A 53 18.10 15.95 15.59
C PRO A 53 18.05 17.44 15.96
N VAL A 54 16.86 17.94 16.22
CA VAL A 54 16.73 19.23 16.93
C VAL A 54 17.37 18.94 18.28
N ASN A 55 18.58 19.44 18.47
CA ASN A 55 19.30 19.31 19.73
C ASN A 55 18.40 19.83 20.83
N GLU A 56 18.10 19.00 21.82
CA GLU A 56 17.44 19.44 23.05
C GLU A 56 18.24 20.53 23.78
N ASP A 57 19.53 20.66 23.47
CA ASP A 57 20.46 21.66 24.01
C ASP A 57 20.22 23.08 23.46
N ASP A 58 19.43 23.27 22.41
CA ASP A 58 19.03 24.61 21.93
C ASP A 58 17.92 25.25 22.76
N ILE A 59 17.39 24.56 23.77
CA ILE A 59 16.53 25.14 24.80
C ILE A 59 17.41 25.56 25.99
N VAL A 60 18.27 26.52 25.74
CA VAL A 60 18.93 27.25 26.83
C VAL A 60 17.85 28.09 27.49
N LEU A 61 17.43 27.68 28.69
CA LEU A 61 16.69 28.56 29.58
C LEU A 61 17.63 29.75 29.86
N PRO A 62 17.20 30.99 29.64
CA PRO A 62 18.01 32.12 30.05
C PRO A 62 18.25 32.03 31.55
N ASP A 63 19.50 32.17 31.98
CA ASP A 63 19.90 32.31 33.36
C ASP A 63 18.95 33.30 34.05
N MET A 64 18.40 32.88 35.17
CA MET A 64 17.69 33.76 36.09
C MET A 64 18.71 34.61 36.79
N ASP A 65 19.08 35.74 36.20
CA ASP A 65 19.72 36.78 36.95
C ASP A 65 18.67 37.36 37.92
N ASP A 66 18.87 37.04 39.19
CA ASP A 66 18.15 37.58 40.33
C ASP A 66 18.41 39.08 40.41
N ASP A 67 17.62 39.90 39.71
CA ASP A 67 17.45 41.31 40.09
C ASP A 67 16.18 41.46 40.95
N ILE A 68 16.32 41.09 42.24
CA ILE A 68 15.41 41.50 43.28
C ILE A 68 15.63 42.99 43.49
N SER A 69 14.86 43.83 42.79
CA SER A 69 14.77 45.24 43.15
C SER A 69 14.01 45.38 44.47
N ILE A 70 14.75 45.65 45.53
CA ILE A 70 14.29 45.97 46.86
C ILE A 70 13.34 47.19 46.75
N LEU A 71 12.09 46.99 47.13
CA LEU A 71 11.15 48.13 47.33
C LEU A 71 11.70 49.02 48.45
N PRO A 72 11.81 50.34 48.27
CA PRO A 72 12.17 51.22 49.37
C PRO A 72 11.02 51.28 50.41
N SER A 73 11.41 51.22 51.67
CA SER A 73 10.59 51.36 52.85
C SER A 73 9.71 52.62 52.82
N ASP A 74 8.49 52.48 53.39
CA ASP A 74 7.51 53.53 53.61
C ASP A 74 8.15 54.78 54.26
N ASP A 75 8.30 55.82 53.47
CA ASP A 75 8.61 57.14 54.01
C ASP A 75 7.35 58.03 53.88
N VAL A 76 6.89 58.50 55.03
CA VAL A 76 5.63 59.28 55.28
C VAL A 76 5.81 60.74 54.83
N ASN A 77 6.02 60.97 53.54
CA ASN A 77 5.89 62.36 53.04
C ASN A 77 5.12 62.28 51.70
N GLY A 78 4.06 63.03 51.61
CA GLY A 78 3.03 63.16 50.60
C GLY A 78 3.38 62.75 49.16
N PRO A 79 2.44 62.66 48.20
CA PRO A 79 2.66 62.15 46.90
C PRO A 79 3.81 62.90 46.20
N ASP A 80 4.93 62.20 45.99
CA ASP A 80 6.08 62.73 45.22
C ASP A 80 5.59 63.06 43.81
N PRO A 81 5.59 64.32 43.36
CA PRO A 81 5.15 64.71 42.02
C PRO A 81 6.05 64.21 40.91
N TYR A 82 7.17 63.58 41.27
CA TYR A 82 8.18 63.04 40.34
C TYR A 82 8.25 61.51 40.34
N ARG A 83 7.26 60.81 40.94
CA ARG A 83 7.24 59.35 40.89
C ARG A 83 7.12 58.88 39.44
N GLU A 84 8.20 58.33 38.91
CA GLU A 84 8.22 57.79 37.55
C GLU A 84 7.22 56.64 37.38
N LEU A 85 6.42 56.68 36.33
CA LEU A 85 5.47 55.61 36.04
C LEU A 85 6.24 54.33 35.73
N VAL A 86 6.04 53.30 36.57
CA VAL A 86 6.61 51.96 36.35
C VAL A 86 5.48 51.01 35.96
N LEU A 87 5.60 50.37 34.83
CA LEU A 87 4.69 49.33 34.38
C LEU A 87 5.22 47.94 34.78
N LEU A 88 4.33 47.11 35.32
CA LEU A 88 4.66 45.70 35.55
C LEU A 88 4.65 44.90 34.23
N GLN A 89 5.41 43.80 34.19
CA GLN A 89 5.39 42.93 33.07
C GLN A 89 4.01 42.24 32.95
N PRO A 90 3.52 41.97 31.69
CA PRO A 90 2.34 41.12 31.49
C PRO A 90 2.56 39.72 32.03
N THR A 91 1.55 39.16 32.72
CA THR A 91 1.56 37.81 33.28
C THR A 91 0.55 36.92 32.54
N ASP A 92 0.49 35.63 32.92
CA ASP A 92 -0.52 34.65 32.48
C ASP A 92 -0.59 34.49 30.94
N LEU A 93 0.59 34.48 30.29
CA LEU A 93 0.62 34.25 28.86
C LEU A 93 0.14 32.85 28.55
N ILE A 94 -0.88 32.75 27.69
CA ILE A 94 -1.46 31.50 27.20
C ILE A 94 -1.52 31.52 25.68
N GLY A 95 -1.29 30.35 25.07
CA GLY A 95 -1.49 30.12 23.64
C GLY A 95 -2.73 29.25 23.38
N THR A 96 -3.46 29.57 22.33
CA THR A 96 -4.57 28.74 21.84
C THR A 96 -4.45 28.55 20.33
N THR A 97 -4.39 27.31 19.87
CA THR A 97 -4.41 27.01 18.44
C THR A 97 -5.76 27.39 17.85
N LEU A 98 -5.75 28.25 16.83
CA LEU A 98 -6.93 28.60 16.03
C LEU A 98 -7.00 27.76 14.75
N SER A 99 -5.84 27.49 14.16
CA SER A 99 -5.67 26.60 13.02
C SER A 99 -4.23 26.06 12.98
N GLU A 100 -3.89 25.25 12.01
CA GLU A 100 -2.50 24.77 11.82
C GLU A 100 -1.50 25.92 11.54
N THR A 101 -1.97 27.07 11.07
CA THR A 101 -1.13 28.25 10.76
C THR A 101 -1.45 29.46 11.62
N SER A 102 -2.28 29.35 12.65
CA SER A 102 -2.67 30.49 13.49
C SER A 102 -2.81 30.15 14.96
N VAL A 103 -2.33 31.08 15.79
CA VAL A 103 -2.32 31.00 17.26
C VAL A 103 -2.87 32.30 17.84
N ARG A 104 -3.71 32.20 18.84
CA ARG A 104 -4.09 33.34 19.69
C ARG A 104 -3.21 33.32 20.94
N ILE A 105 -2.55 34.41 21.21
CA ILE A 105 -1.77 34.67 22.43
C ILE A 105 -2.60 35.57 23.34
N GLY A 106 -2.91 35.12 24.55
CA GLY A 106 -3.61 35.90 25.58
C GLY A 106 -2.69 36.24 26.74
N TRP A 107 -3.00 37.31 27.50
CA TRP A 107 -2.24 37.73 28.68
C TRP A 107 -3.14 38.48 29.70
N GLY A 108 -2.63 38.64 30.93
CA GLY A 108 -3.27 39.43 31.98
C GLY A 108 -3.13 40.92 31.75
N SER A 109 -4.10 41.72 32.24
CA SER A 109 -4.08 43.19 32.15
C SER A 109 -3.01 43.79 33.06
N VAL A 110 -2.37 44.87 32.59
CA VAL A 110 -1.39 45.63 33.35
C VAL A 110 -1.94 47.03 33.65
N ALA A 111 -1.92 47.43 34.93
CA ALA A 111 -2.37 48.75 35.35
C ALA A 111 -1.61 49.86 34.60
N PHE A 112 -2.32 50.92 34.21
CA PHE A 112 -1.81 52.07 33.47
C PHE A 112 -1.28 51.79 32.06
N ALA A 113 -1.32 50.54 31.56
CA ALA A 113 -1.06 50.27 30.15
C ALA A 113 -2.11 50.89 29.24
N THR A 114 -1.70 51.51 28.15
CA THR A 114 -2.60 52.04 27.10
C THR A 114 -2.63 51.11 25.88
N GLN A 115 -1.57 50.30 25.71
CA GLN A 115 -1.45 49.31 24.67
C GLN A 115 -0.50 48.19 25.09
N TYR A 116 -0.46 47.13 24.29
CA TYR A 116 0.51 46.02 24.39
C TYR A 116 1.20 45.79 23.08
N ASP A 117 2.53 45.62 23.12
CA ASP A 117 3.36 45.25 22.00
C ASP A 117 3.63 43.74 22.08
N VAL A 118 3.37 43.02 20.97
CA VAL A 118 3.53 41.57 20.89
C VAL A 118 4.72 41.24 19.98
N TYR A 119 5.60 40.44 20.49
CA TYR A 119 6.84 40.03 19.80
C TYR A 119 6.86 38.53 19.57
N ARG A 120 7.45 38.14 18.46
CA ARG A 120 7.65 36.72 18.06
C ARG A 120 9.08 36.46 17.61
N LYS A 121 9.55 35.23 17.87
CA LYS A 121 10.67 34.63 17.13
C LYS A 121 10.36 33.18 16.84
N PHE A 122 10.89 32.64 15.75
CA PHE A 122 10.87 31.22 15.47
C PHE A 122 12.06 30.50 16.07
N GLY A 123 11.99 29.17 16.23
CA GLY A 123 13.13 28.35 16.62
C GLY A 123 14.29 28.55 15.65
N GLY A 124 15.51 28.71 16.19
CA GLY A 124 16.71 29.05 15.43
C GLY A 124 16.96 30.56 15.22
N GLU A 125 15.97 31.45 15.47
CA GLU A 125 16.18 32.90 15.44
C GLU A 125 16.75 33.38 16.76
N THR A 126 17.64 34.37 16.69
CA THR A 126 18.30 34.97 17.89
C THR A 126 17.54 36.15 18.45
N SER A 127 16.73 36.83 17.65
CA SER A 127 16.03 38.08 18.03
C SER A 127 14.52 37.97 17.84
N TYR A 128 13.79 38.68 18.69
CA TYR A 128 12.36 38.85 18.56
C TYR A 128 12.00 39.98 17.59
N THR A 129 10.93 39.77 16.82
CA THR A 129 10.37 40.73 15.87
C THR A 129 9.01 41.20 16.41
N LEU A 130 8.76 42.50 16.39
CA LEU A 130 7.45 43.06 16.72
C LEU A 130 6.42 42.64 15.69
N LEU A 131 5.37 41.94 16.11
CA LEU A 131 4.22 41.58 15.28
C LEU A 131 3.21 42.70 15.14
N GLY A 132 3.05 43.45 16.20
CA GLY A 132 2.12 44.60 16.26
C GLY A 132 1.76 45.02 17.67
N SER A 133 1.02 46.13 17.76
CA SER A 133 0.51 46.70 19.02
C SER A 133 -1.00 46.57 19.04
N VAL A 134 -1.56 46.29 20.22
CA VAL A 134 -3.01 46.25 20.45
C VAL A 134 -3.41 47.16 21.62
N PRO A 135 -4.59 47.79 21.59
CA PRO A 135 -5.03 48.68 22.68
C PRO A 135 -5.28 47.87 23.98
N ASN A 136 -5.25 48.57 25.13
CA ASN A 136 -5.33 47.95 26.46
C ASN A 136 -6.64 47.19 26.76
N ASN A 137 -7.70 47.44 26.02
CA ASN A 137 -8.97 46.72 26.11
C ASN A 137 -8.97 45.39 25.32
N ARG A 138 -7.89 45.07 24.58
CA ARG A 138 -7.69 43.81 23.85
C ARG A 138 -6.52 43.07 24.46
N LEU A 139 -6.80 42.05 25.26
CA LEU A 139 -5.82 41.26 25.98
C LEU A 139 -5.43 39.99 25.22
N TYR A 140 -5.41 40.07 23.92
CA TYR A 140 -4.96 38.97 23.02
C TYR A 140 -4.47 39.54 21.70
N TYR A 141 -3.63 38.71 21.04
CA TYR A 141 -3.17 38.90 19.65
C TYR A 141 -3.36 37.60 18.89
N GLU A 142 -3.73 37.69 17.62
CA GLU A 142 -3.84 36.53 16.71
C GLU A 142 -2.71 36.58 15.69
N ASP A 143 -1.77 35.65 15.84
CA ASP A 143 -0.73 35.42 14.85
C ASP A 143 -1.25 34.41 13.83
N THR A 144 -1.44 34.84 12.59
CA THR A 144 -1.97 34.03 11.49
C THR A 144 -0.87 33.52 10.56
N ASN A 145 0.39 33.65 10.95
CA ASN A 145 1.53 33.30 10.11
C ASN A 145 2.56 32.48 10.89
N VAL A 146 2.09 31.36 11.49
CA VAL A 146 2.98 30.36 12.09
C VAL A 146 3.12 29.18 11.15
N THR A 147 4.27 28.51 11.22
CA THR A 147 4.56 27.33 10.40
C THR A 147 4.29 26.06 11.21
N PRO A 148 3.40 25.15 10.76
CA PRO A 148 3.17 23.89 11.45
C PRO A 148 4.45 23.09 11.63
N GLY A 149 4.67 22.55 12.83
CA GLY A 149 5.86 21.78 13.18
C GLY A 149 7.10 22.60 13.52
N GLN A 150 7.03 23.94 13.47
CA GLN A 150 8.10 24.83 13.88
C GLN A 150 7.79 25.44 15.26
N ALA A 151 8.78 25.41 16.16
CA ALA A 151 8.64 26.07 17.46
C ALA A 151 8.56 27.60 17.27
N VAL A 152 7.68 28.24 18.02
CA VAL A 152 7.49 29.69 18.01
C VAL A 152 7.46 30.20 19.46
N TYR A 153 8.08 31.35 19.68
CA TYR A 153 8.25 31.96 20.99
C TYR A 153 7.65 33.37 20.98
N TYR A 154 6.83 33.68 21.99
CA TYR A 154 6.18 34.97 22.11
C TYR A 154 6.57 35.66 23.40
N ARG A 155 6.65 36.98 23.34
CA ARG A 155 6.75 37.92 24.48
C ARG A 155 5.78 39.04 24.27
N VAL A 156 5.28 39.59 25.39
CA VAL A 156 4.39 40.73 25.38
C VAL A 156 4.95 41.80 26.33
N ARG A 157 4.86 43.03 25.93
CA ARG A 157 5.30 44.19 26.71
C ARG A 157 4.10 45.14 26.87
N ALA A 158 3.85 45.60 28.07
CA ALA A 158 2.88 46.68 28.32
C ALA A 158 3.53 48.04 27.99
N VAL A 159 2.75 48.92 27.41
CA VAL A 159 3.19 50.25 27.02
C VAL A 159 2.17 51.29 27.53
N ASN A 160 2.67 52.36 28.15
CA ASN A 160 1.89 53.55 28.38
C ASN A 160 2.35 54.61 27.38
N VAL A 161 1.40 55.14 26.62
CA VAL A 161 1.61 56.25 25.70
C VAL A 161 0.93 57.44 26.27
N SER A 162 1.70 58.48 26.60
CA SER A 162 1.20 59.79 27.05
C SER A 162 1.70 60.86 26.07
N TYR A 163 1.14 62.05 26.12
CA TYR A 163 1.48 63.14 25.23
C TYR A 163 1.91 64.36 26.05
N ASP A 164 3.03 64.96 25.64
CA ASP A 164 3.46 66.26 26.11
C ASP A 164 3.41 67.24 24.93
N GLY A 165 2.32 67.95 24.82
CA GLY A 165 1.96 68.65 23.62
C GLY A 165 1.70 67.73 22.45
N GLU A 166 2.42 67.91 21.34
CA GLU A 166 2.31 67.03 20.15
C GLU A 166 3.30 65.85 20.20
N GLN A 167 4.17 65.76 21.23
CA GLN A 167 5.16 64.68 21.32
C GLN A 167 4.64 63.50 22.15
N ALA A 168 4.71 62.29 21.57
CA ALA A 168 4.39 61.06 22.27
C ALA A 168 5.54 60.62 23.19
N LYS A 169 5.25 60.36 24.45
CA LYS A 169 6.16 59.80 25.45
C LYS A 169 5.74 58.34 25.71
N TYR A 170 6.71 57.43 25.63
CA TYR A 170 6.48 55.99 25.82
C TYR A 170 7.16 55.50 27.10
N VAL A 171 6.43 54.76 27.90
CA VAL A 171 6.95 54.01 29.05
C VAL A 171 6.67 52.52 28.79
N TYR A 172 7.70 51.70 28.89
CA TYR A 172 7.62 50.29 28.63
C TYR A 172 7.80 49.47 29.89
N SER A 173 7.03 48.38 30.02
CA SER A 173 7.27 47.38 31.04
C SER A 173 8.49 46.50 30.64
N PRO A 174 9.03 45.70 31.57
CA PRO A 174 9.81 44.53 31.20
C PRO A 174 9.01 43.60 30.27
N ASP A 175 9.69 42.78 29.50
CA ASP A 175 9.05 41.71 28.72
C ASP A 175 8.35 40.71 29.68
N SER A 176 7.24 40.13 29.22
CA SER A 176 6.64 38.98 29.88
C SER A 176 7.60 37.80 29.88
N GLN A 177 7.29 36.75 30.63
CA GLN A 177 7.90 35.45 30.41
C GLN A 177 7.65 34.99 28.98
N THR A 178 8.56 34.15 28.46
CA THR A 178 8.45 33.62 27.11
C THR A 178 7.37 32.51 27.07
N LEU A 179 6.39 32.69 26.20
CA LEU A 179 5.46 31.61 25.84
C LEU A 179 6.07 30.80 24.67
N SER A 180 6.37 29.52 24.90
CA SER A 180 6.77 28.58 23.87
C SER A 180 5.53 27.88 23.31
N TYR A 181 5.41 27.81 21.99
CA TYR A 181 4.24 27.24 21.34
C TYR A 181 4.58 26.52 20.05
N MET A 182 3.71 25.62 19.58
CA MET A 182 3.82 24.94 18.30
C MET A 182 2.44 24.55 17.80
N THR A 183 2.18 24.78 16.54
CA THR A 183 1.05 24.17 15.84
C THR A 183 1.51 22.94 15.07
N LEU A 184 0.62 21.98 14.85
CA LEU A 184 0.87 20.77 14.05
C LEU A 184 -0.17 20.69 12.95
N ALA A 185 0.28 20.33 11.75
CA ALA A 185 -0.64 20.00 10.67
C ALA A 185 -1.43 18.75 11.03
N LYS A 186 -2.66 18.64 10.54
CA LYS A 186 -3.46 17.42 10.72
C LYS A 186 -2.94 16.31 9.81
N PRO A 187 -2.79 15.06 10.30
CA PRO A 187 -2.46 13.94 9.45
C PRO A 187 -3.58 13.65 8.46
N LYS A 188 -3.24 13.06 7.31
CA LYS A 188 -4.21 12.52 6.36
C LYS A 188 -4.32 11.02 6.61
N LEU A 189 -5.46 10.55 7.13
CA LEU A 189 -5.73 9.12 7.26
C LEU A 189 -6.10 8.56 5.88
N GLN A 190 -5.36 7.53 5.46
CA GLN A 190 -5.68 6.72 4.27
C GLN A 190 -6.86 5.80 4.59
N ASP A 191 -7.50 5.25 3.55
CA ASP A 191 -8.63 4.34 3.76
C ASP A 191 -8.21 3.14 4.62
N PRO A 192 -8.87 2.91 5.77
CA PRO A 192 -8.61 1.75 6.61
C PRO A 192 -8.85 0.44 5.86
N ARG A 193 -7.94 -0.52 5.98
CA ARG A 193 -7.97 -1.79 5.25
C ARG A 193 -8.15 -2.97 6.20
N GLY A 194 -9.10 -3.86 5.89
CA GLY A 194 -9.20 -5.15 6.57
C GLY A 194 -7.94 -5.98 6.33
N LEU A 195 -7.30 -6.44 7.41
CA LEU A 195 -6.11 -7.29 7.38
C LEU A 195 -6.43 -8.74 7.74
N GLY A 196 -7.54 -8.97 8.40
CA GLY A 196 -8.01 -10.27 8.85
C GLY A 196 -9.43 -10.20 9.40
N ALA A 197 -9.89 -11.31 9.96
CA ALA A 197 -11.24 -11.45 10.49
C ALA A 197 -11.57 -10.52 11.68
N ASP A 198 -10.56 -10.01 12.36
CA ASP A 198 -10.68 -9.17 13.56
C ASP A 198 -9.75 -7.95 13.56
N THR A 199 -9.07 -7.68 12.44
CA THR A 199 -8.00 -6.68 12.38
C THR A 199 -8.22 -5.72 11.21
N ILE A 200 -8.01 -4.41 11.47
CA ILE A 200 -7.98 -3.35 10.48
C ILE A 200 -6.61 -2.66 10.53
N ARG A 201 -5.98 -2.50 9.36
CA ARG A 201 -4.76 -1.71 9.19
C ARG A 201 -5.10 -0.25 8.93
N LEU A 202 -4.43 0.63 9.62
CA LEU A 202 -4.52 2.09 9.51
C LEU A 202 -3.17 2.64 9.08
N ASN A 203 -3.16 3.52 8.09
CA ASN A 203 -2.00 4.27 7.65
C ASN A 203 -2.37 5.75 7.56
N TRP A 204 -1.41 6.64 7.83
CA TRP A 204 -1.60 8.08 7.71
C TRP A 204 -0.33 8.79 7.26
N SER A 205 -0.45 10.05 6.82
CA SER A 205 0.70 10.85 6.45
C SER A 205 1.51 11.28 7.68
N SER A 206 2.84 11.32 7.55
CA SER A 206 3.70 11.93 8.55
C SER A 206 3.39 13.41 8.72
N VAL A 207 3.61 13.95 9.91
CA VAL A 207 3.42 15.35 10.26
C VAL A 207 4.72 15.92 10.81
N SER A 208 5.20 17.00 10.22
CA SER A 208 6.41 17.70 10.67
C SER A 208 6.24 18.16 12.11
N GLY A 209 7.27 17.98 12.96
CA GLY A 209 7.24 18.31 14.38
C GLY A 209 6.49 17.34 15.29
N ALA A 210 5.78 16.35 14.74
CA ALA A 210 5.15 15.31 15.54
C ALA A 210 6.20 14.36 16.14
N GLN A 211 6.02 13.98 17.40
CA GLN A 211 6.77 12.91 18.04
C GLN A 211 6.01 11.59 18.03
N THR A 212 4.69 11.68 18.23
CA THR A 212 3.82 10.51 18.28
C THR A 212 2.46 10.82 17.68
N TYR A 213 1.62 9.79 17.58
CA TYR A 213 0.25 9.90 17.10
C TYR A 213 -0.72 9.22 18.08
N GLU A 214 -1.94 9.74 18.11
CA GLU A 214 -3.07 9.17 18.84
C GLU A 214 -4.15 8.77 17.85
N VAL A 215 -4.65 7.53 17.98
CA VAL A 215 -5.74 6.98 17.17
C VAL A 215 -7.00 6.86 18.01
N GLN A 216 -8.09 7.36 17.47
CA GLN A 216 -9.43 7.17 18.03
C GLN A 216 -10.29 6.31 17.11
N MET A 217 -11.22 5.57 17.73
CA MET A 217 -12.15 4.68 17.06
C MET A 217 -13.58 4.90 17.58
N SER A 218 -14.55 4.70 16.68
CA SER A 218 -15.98 4.66 17.00
C SER A 218 -16.70 3.65 16.11
N THR A 219 -17.88 3.23 16.48
CA THR A 219 -18.85 2.54 15.62
C THR A 219 -19.84 3.49 14.95
N ASN A 220 -19.72 4.79 15.22
CA ASN A 220 -20.52 5.86 14.62
C ASN A 220 -19.59 6.84 13.88
N ALA A 221 -19.99 7.28 12.68
CA ALA A 221 -19.17 8.12 11.81
C ALA A 221 -18.87 9.51 12.38
N THR A 222 -19.75 10.06 13.21
CA THR A 222 -19.71 11.47 13.65
C THR A 222 -19.51 11.67 15.14
N SER A 223 -19.69 10.62 15.95
CA SER A 223 -19.70 10.72 17.42
C SER A 223 -19.13 9.47 18.10
N GLY A 224 -18.95 9.54 19.43
CA GLY A 224 -18.56 8.38 20.25
C GLY A 224 -17.11 7.91 20.03
N PHE A 225 -16.23 8.77 19.52
CA PHE A 225 -14.81 8.43 19.34
C PHE A 225 -14.11 8.30 20.68
N THR A 226 -13.44 7.17 20.89
CA THR A 226 -12.62 6.89 22.07
C THR A 226 -11.18 6.59 21.63
N THR A 227 -10.21 6.99 22.42
CA THR A 227 -8.79 6.73 22.17
C THR A 227 -8.50 5.24 22.33
N VAL A 228 -7.97 4.62 21.29
CA VAL A 228 -7.63 3.18 21.26
C VAL A 228 -6.12 2.93 21.20
N ARG A 229 -5.33 3.92 20.76
CA ARG A 229 -3.87 3.88 20.73
C ARG A 229 -3.30 5.25 21.01
N THR A 230 -2.22 5.31 21.77
CA THR A 230 -1.41 6.51 22.04
C THR A 230 0.06 6.18 21.76
N ASP A 231 0.88 7.22 21.73
CA ASP A 231 2.33 7.16 21.71
C ASP A 231 2.90 6.33 20.54
N LEU A 232 2.17 6.33 19.41
CA LEU A 232 2.60 5.68 18.18
C LEU A 232 3.67 6.55 17.50
N THR A 233 4.89 6.05 17.36
CA THR A 233 6.00 6.78 16.71
C THR A 233 5.98 6.67 15.18
N GLY A 234 5.31 5.64 14.64
CA GLY A 234 5.16 5.44 13.20
C GLY A 234 3.83 5.93 12.66
N THR A 235 3.67 5.84 11.34
CA THR A 235 2.46 6.26 10.60
C THR A 235 1.54 5.09 10.23
N LEU A 236 1.71 3.96 10.91
CA LEU A 236 0.95 2.73 10.72
C LEU A 236 0.58 2.11 12.07
N CYS A 237 -0.65 1.61 12.18
CA CYS A 237 -0.99 0.70 13.27
C CYS A 237 -2.07 -0.30 12.84
N ASN A 238 -2.16 -1.41 13.58
CA ASN A 238 -3.23 -2.38 13.42
C ASN A 238 -4.20 -2.26 14.62
N ALA A 239 -5.48 -2.01 14.33
CA ALA A 239 -6.55 -2.14 15.31
C ALA A 239 -7.01 -3.60 15.32
N THR A 240 -6.84 -4.29 16.46
CA THR A 240 -7.08 -5.73 16.63
C THR A 240 -8.22 -6.01 17.60
N GLY A 241 -8.73 -7.25 17.63
CA GLY A 241 -9.81 -7.66 18.52
C GLY A 241 -11.17 -7.07 18.11
N LEU A 242 -11.32 -6.72 16.85
CA LEU A 242 -12.51 -6.09 16.32
C LEU A 242 -13.56 -7.14 15.95
N LYS A 243 -14.82 -6.77 16.05
CA LYS A 243 -15.91 -7.66 15.68
C LYS A 243 -16.04 -7.73 14.15
N LYS A 244 -15.99 -8.96 13.61
CA LYS A 244 -16.17 -9.27 12.19
C LYS A 244 -17.41 -8.58 11.60
N ALA A 245 -17.29 -8.17 10.35
CA ALA A 245 -18.36 -7.56 9.56
C ALA A 245 -19.01 -6.30 10.19
N THR A 246 -18.35 -5.70 11.17
CA THR A 246 -18.77 -4.45 11.82
C THR A 246 -17.96 -3.29 11.22
N GLY A 247 -18.64 -2.18 10.89
CA GLY A 247 -18.00 -0.96 10.47
C GLY A 247 -17.40 -0.22 11.65
N TYR A 248 -16.14 0.18 11.52
CA TYR A 248 -15.44 1.01 12.50
C TYR A 248 -14.92 2.25 11.82
N TYR A 249 -15.05 3.39 12.51
CA TYR A 249 -14.61 4.69 12.06
C TYR A 249 -13.39 5.12 12.86
N PHE A 250 -12.39 5.63 12.18
CA PHE A 250 -11.11 6.00 12.77
C PHE A 250 -10.76 7.44 12.44
N ARG A 251 -10.04 8.08 13.33
CA ARG A 251 -9.36 9.35 13.12
C ARG A 251 -8.05 9.37 13.89
N VAL A 252 -7.09 10.14 13.41
CA VAL A 252 -5.74 10.23 13.96
C VAL A 252 -5.38 11.68 14.19
N ARG A 253 -4.62 11.97 15.24
CA ARG A 253 -3.99 13.28 15.43
C ARG A 253 -2.51 13.12 15.77
N ALA A 254 -1.73 14.13 15.40
CA ALA A 254 -0.33 14.23 15.75
C ALA A 254 -0.17 14.82 17.15
N VAL A 255 0.89 14.43 17.86
CA VAL A 255 1.20 14.86 19.22
C VAL A 255 2.67 15.25 19.30
N ARG A 256 2.95 16.40 19.93
CA ARG A 256 4.27 16.86 20.34
C ARG A 256 4.28 17.07 21.84
N VAL A 257 5.31 16.63 22.53
CA VAL A 257 5.54 16.88 23.96
C VAL A 257 6.79 17.72 24.08
N PHE A 258 6.70 18.90 24.72
CA PHE A 258 7.87 19.70 25.02
C PHE A 258 8.58 19.19 26.28
N SER A 259 9.83 19.64 26.50
CA SER A 259 10.62 19.34 27.70
C SER A 259 9.91 19.72 29.02
N SER A 260 9.01 20.73 28.98
CA SER A 260 8.12 21.10 30.08
C SER A 260 7.08 20.03 30.43
N GLY A 261 6.89 19.00 29.58
CA GLY A 261 5.80 18.03 29.67
C GLY A 261 4.49 18.48 29.04
N GLU A 262 4.42 19.70 28.52
CA GLU A 262 3.24 20.21 27.82
C GLU A 262 3.03 19.50 26.48
N LYS A 263 1.76 19.10 26.20
CA LYS A 263 1.39 18.38 24.98
C LYS A 263 0.66 19.29 24.01
N PHE A 264 1.16 19.30 22.77
CA PHE A 264 0.52 19.97 21.64
C PHE A 264 -0.09 18.92 20.72
N TYR A 265 -1.32 19.18 20.25
CA TYR A 265 -2.08 18.27 19.41
C TYR A 265 -2.42 18.97 18.10
N SER A 266 -2.37 18.23 17.01
CA SER A 266 -3.00 18.67 15.77
C SER A 266 -4.53 18.54 15.89
N GLU A 267 -5.25 19.12 14.93
CA GLU A 267 -6.60 18.67 14.64
C GLU A 267 -6.60 17.20 14.26
N TYR A 268 -7.77 16.55 14.39
CA TYR A 268 -7.93 15.19 13.89
C TYR A 268 -7.95 15.17 12.36
N SER A 269 -7.44 14.08 11.79
CA SER A 269 -7.53 13.75 10.39
C SER A 269 -8.98 13.70 9.89
N ASN A 270 -9.15 13.49 8.58
CA ASN A 270 -10.40 12.95 8.05
C ASN A 270 -10.79 11.65 8.78
N VAL A 271 -12.10 11.38 8.85
CA VAL A 271 -12.61 10.10 9.34
C VAL A 271 -12.53 9.07 8.21
N GLY A 272 -11.89 7.93 8.48
CA GLY A 272 -11.87 6.78 7.60
C GLY A 272 -12.71 5.64 8.16
N CYS A 273 -13.38 4.87 7.30
CA CYS A 273 -14.17 3.69 7.69
C CYS A 273 -13.50 2.40 7.24
N GLY A 274 -13.42 1.42 8.13
CA GLY A 274 -12.92 0.08 7.84
C GLY A 274 -13.81 -1.01 8.44
N THR A 275 -13.71 -2.20 7.89
CA THR A 275 -14.36 -3.42 8.40
C THR A 275 -13.32 -4.54 8.44
N PRO A 276 -13.25 -5.35 9.52
CA PRO A 276 -12.42 -6.54 9.52
C PRO A 276 -12.84 -7.48 8.40
N MET A 277 -11.92 -7.78 7.50
CA MET A 277 -12.10 -8.67 6.34
C MET A 277 -10.77 -9.35 6.03
N ASP A 278 -10.84 -10.63 5.63
CA ASP A 278 -9.66 -11.36 5.21
C ASP A 278 -9.16 -10.83 3.86
N ARG A 279 -7.84 -10.82 3.72
CA ARG A 279 -7.17 -10.64 2.45
C ARG A 279 -7.52 -11.82 1.54
N PRO A 280 -8.01 -11.61 0.31
CA PRO A 280 -8.34 -12.73 -0.56
C PRO A 280 -7.07 -13.40 -1.12
N GLU A 281 -7.15 -14.73 -1.35
CA GLU A 281 -6.11 -15.53 -2.00
C GLU A 281 -6.52 -15.80 -3.44
N LEU A 282 -5.91 -15.10 -4.40
CA LEU A 282 -6.25 -15.20 -5.80
C LEU A 282 -5.44 -16.29 -6.50
N THR A 283 -6.11 -17.13 -7.28
CA THR A 283 -5.51 -18.04 -8.25
C THR A 283 -6.04 -17.78 -9.64
N VAL A 284 -5.23 -18.01 -10.68
CA VAL A 284 -5.63 -17.86 -12.08
C VAL A 284 -5.18 -19.08 -12.85
N VAL A 285 -6.08 -19.67 -13.63
CA VAL A 285 -5.78 -20.80 -14.54
C VAL A 285 -6.38 -20.54 -15.91
N GLN A 286 -5.81 -21.16 -16.93
CA GLN A 286 -6.38 -21.14 -18.27
C GLN A 286 -7.60 -22.06 -18.35
N SER A 287 -8.71 -21.54 -18.90
CA SER A 287 -9.93 -22.28 -19.19
C SER A 287 -10.36 -21.99 -20.64
N GLY A 288 -10.06 -22.92 -21.55
CA GLY A 288 -10.14 -22.64 -22.98
C GLY A 288 -9.20 -21.48 -23.36
N ASN A 289 -9.74 -20.45 -23.97
CA ASN A 289 -9.00 -19.22 -24.33
C ASN A 289 -9.15 -18.10 -23.28
N ASN A 290 -9.75 -18.38 -22.12
CA ASN A 290 -10.06 -17.42 -21.10
C ASN A 290 -9.17 -17.58 -19.85
N ALA A 291 -9.10 -16.56 -19.01
CA ALA A 291 -8.53 -16.65 -17.66
C ALA A 291 -9.66 -16.93 -16.64
N LEU A 292 -9.60 -18.05 -15.95
CA LEU A 292 -10.47 -18.35 -14.82
C LEU A 292 -9.76 -17.92 -13.53
N LEU A 293 -10.25 -16.86 -12.92
CA LEU A 293 -9.85 -16.35 -11.63
C LEU A 293 -10.67 -17.07 -10.56
N SER A 294 -10.04 -17.50 -9.47
CA SER A 294 -10.71 -18.18 -8.35
C SER A 294 -10.09 -17.78 -7.02
N TRP A 295 -10.91 -17.69 -5.98
CA TRP A 295 -10.48 -17.35 -4.62
C TRP A 295 -11.43 -17.97 -3.58
N PRO A 296 -10.95 -18.30 -2.38
CA PRO A 296 -11.81 -18.65 -1.26
C PRO A 296 -12.68 -17.46 -0.82
N ALA A 297 -13.86 -17.75 -0.26
CA ALA A 297 -14.69 -16.70 0.31
C ALA A 297 -13.96 -16.02 1.48
N SER A 298 -13.76 -14.70 1.38
CA SER A 298 -13.13 -13.91 2.43
C SER A 298 -14.12 -13.59 3.56
N SER A 299 -13.66 -13.77 4.79
CA SER A 299 -14.48 -13.48 5.97
C SER A 299 -14.87 -12.00 6.02
N GLY A 300 -16.15 -11.71 6.19
CA GLY A 300 -16.67 -10.34 6.27
C GLY A 300 -16.97 -9.67 4.92
N ALA A 301 -16.52 -10.22 3.79
CA ALA A 301 -16.79 -9.69 2.47
C ALA A 301 -18.25 -9.88 2.03
N THR A 302 -18.78 -8.94 1.27
CA THR A 302 -20.05 -9.03 0.55
C THR A 302 -19.87 -8.92 -0.96
N GLY A 303 -18.64 -8.70 -1.42
CA GLY A 303 -18.27 -8.64 -2.82
C GLY A 303 -16.76 -8.52 -3.00
N TYR A 304 -16.33 -8.42 -4.26
CA TYR A 304 -14.92 -8.31 -4.64
C TYR A 304 -14.74 -7.31 -5.76
N ILE A 305 -13.58 -6.68 -5.78
CA ILE A 305 -13.15 -5.80 -6.86
C ILE A 305 -11.91 -6.40 -7.50
N ILE A 306 -11.95 -6.59 -8.80
CA ILE A 306 -10.92 -7.25 -9.60
C ILE A 306 -10.22 -6.21 -10.46
N TYR A 307 -8.90 -6.17 -10.38
CA TYR A 307 -8.04 -5.33 -11.22
C TYR A 307 -7.19 -6.17 -12.14
N ARG A 308 -6.97 -5.67 -13.35
CA ARG A 308 -6.09 -6.27 -14.36
C ARG A 308 -5.13 -5.23 -14.92
N LYS A 309 -3.92 -5.70 -15.23
CA LYS A 309 -2.93 -4.98 -16.03
C LYS A 309 -2.50 -5.86 -17.20
N THR A 310 -2.33 -5.28 -18.39
CA THR A 310 -1.82 -5.94 -19.59
C THR A 310 -0.38 -5.51 -19.85
N GLY A 311 0.51 -6.45 -20.07
CA GLY A 311 1.94 -6.21 -20.29
C GLY A 311 2.69 -5.69 -19.05
N ALA A 312 4.02 -5.63 -19.15
CA ALA A 312 4.87 -5.22 -18.03
C ALA A 312 4.73 -3.72 -17.69
N SER A 313 4.59 -2.88 -18.71
CA SER A 313 4.54 -1.40 -18.58
C SER A 313 3.13 -0.82 -18.42
N GLY A 314 2.07 -1.66 -18.53
CA GLY A 314 0.68 -1.22 -18.39
C GLY A 314 0.32 -0.77 -16.98
N SER A 315 -0.76 0.01 -16.83
CA SER A 315 -1.36 0.35 -15.55
C SER A 315 -2.48 -0.63 -15.20
N TYR A 316 -2.73 -0.80 -13.89
CA TYR A 316 -3.89 -1.57 -13.44
C TYR A 316 -5.18 -0.80 -13.70
N THR A 317 -6.16 -1.48 -14.26
CA THR A 317 -7.51 -0.96 -14.49
C THR A 317 -8.54 -1.85 -13.82
N LEU A 318 -9.65 -1.25 -13.42
CA LEU A 318 -10.80 -2.00 -12.90
C LEU A 318 -11.31 -2.95 -13.99
N LEU A 319 -11.31 -4.25 -13.72
CA LEU A 319 -11.86 -5.26 -14.60
C LEU A 319 -13.33 -5.56 -14.27
N ALA A 320 -13.62 -5.79 -12.99
CA ALA A 320 -14.97 -6.09 -12.54
C ALA A 320 -15.20 -5.77 -11.06
N LYS A 321 -16.48 -5.49 -10.71
CA LYS A 321 -17.02 -5.53 -9.35
C LYS A 321 -18.00 -6.68 -9.29
N THR A 322 -17.88 -7.52 -8.28
CA THR A 322 -18.73 -8.71 -8.12
C THR A 322 -19.44 -8.71 -6.77
N GLY A 323 -20.52 -9.48 -6.66
CA GLY A 323 -21.08 -9.85 -5.37
C GLY A 323 -20.23 -10.90 -4.64
N ALA A 324 -20.84 -11.62 -3.70
CA ALA A 324 -20.17 -12.65 -2.90
C ALA A 324 -19.92 -13.96 -3.69
N VAL A 325 -19.30 -13.84 -4.87
CA VAL A 325 -18.86 -14.99 -5.69
C VAL A 325 -17.40 -15.30 -5.43
N THR A 326 -16.98 -16.52 -5.76
CA THR A 326 -15.60 -16.99 -5.53
C THR A 326 -14.84 -17.28 -6.81
N SER A 327 -15.38 -16.85 -7.95
CA SER A 327 -14.73 -16.98 -9.26
C SER A 327 -15.20 -15.91 -10.24
N PHE A 328 -14.37 -15.66 -11.23
CA PHE A 328 -14.65 -14.76 -12.35
C PHE A 328 -13.91 -15.24 -13.61
N VAL A 329 -14.58 -15.17 -14.76
CA VAL A 329 -13.96 -15.50 -16.05
C VAL A 329 -13.65 -14.22 -16.80
N ASP A 330 -12.37 -13.96 -17.03
CA ASP A 330 -11.96 -12.92 -17.96
C ASP A 330 -11.86 -13.48 -19.37
N ALA A 331 -12.85 -13.18 -20.19
CA ALA A 331 -12.93 -13.58 -21.60
C ALA A 331 -12.33 -12.52 -22.55
N SER A 332 -11.80 -11.43 -22.03
CA SER A 332 -11.27 -10.31 -22.83
C SER A 332 -9.74 -10.35 -22.94
N ILE A 333 -9.14 -11.54 -22.82
CA ILE A 333 -7.70 -11.76 -22.94
C ILE A 333 -7.34 -12.24 -24.34
N ASN A 334 -6.07 -11.99 -24.74
CA ASN A 334 -5.46 -12.51 -25.96
C ASN A 334 -4.46 -13.61 -25.63
N LEU A 335 -4.38 -14.63 -26.48
CA LEU A 335 -3.36 -15.67 -26.35
C LEU A 335 -1.96 -15.06 -26.49
N GLY A 336 -1.03 -15.50 -25.66
CA GLY A 336 0.36 -15.08 -25.67
C GLY A 336 0.65 -13.77 -24.95
N GLU A 337 -0.35 -12.96 -24.63
CA GLU A 337 -0.17 -11.76 -23.84
C GLU A 337 -0.04 -12.04 -22.34
N VAL A 338 0.70 -11.17 -21.65
CA VAL A 338 0.92 -11.28 -20.21
C VAL A 338 -0.07 -10.38 -19.47
N TYR A 339 -0.75 -10.95 -18.50
CA TYR A 339 -1.70 -10.29 -17.64
C TYR A 339 -1.29 -10.42 -16.18
N TYR A 340 -1.63 -9.39 -15.41
CA TYR A 340 -1.43 -9.35 -13.96
C TYR A 340 -2.77 -9.04 -13.32
N TYR A 341 -3.13 -9.79 -12.29
CA TYR A 341 -4.37 -9.61 -11.56
C TYR A 341 -4.13 -9.45 -10.08
N PHE A 342 -4.98 -8.69 -9.44
CA PHE A 342 -5.18 -8.72 -7.99
C PHE A 342 -6.65 -8.39 -7.68
N ILE A 343 -7.10 -8.76 -6.48
CA ILE A 343 -8.46 -8.50 -6.03
C ILE A 343 -8.47 -7.94 -4.61
N TYR A 344 -9.51 -7.18 -4.30
CA TYR A 344 -9.87 -6.77 -2.94
C TYR A 344 -11.18 -7.44 -2.53
N SER A 345 -11.30 -7.84 -1.25
CA SER A 345 -12.60 -8.06 -0.63
C SER A 345 -13.25 -6.72 -0.35
N MET A 346 -14.55 -6.62 -0.50
CA MET A 346 -15.32 -5.39 -0.33
C MET A 346 -16.52 -5.61 0.58
N ARG A 347 -16.86 -4.58 1.39
CA ARG A 347 -18.10 -4.47 2.16
C ARG A 347 -18.54 -3.00 2.24
N PRO A 348 -19.77 -2.66 1.79
CA PRO A 348 -20.37 -1.36 2.05
C PRO A 348 -20.73 -1.19 3.54
N VAL A 349 -20.46 0.01 4.10
CA VAL A 349 -20.84 0.41 5.45
C VAL A 349 -21.36 1.84 5.40
N GLY A 350 -22.66 2.04 5.46
CA GLY A 350 -23.28 3.35 5.21
C GLY A 350 -22.90 3.87 3.83
N SER A 351 -22.34 5.07 3.76
CA SER A 351 -21.83 5.69 2.51
C SER A 351 -20.41 5.27 2.15
N TYR A 352 -19.74 4.47 2.97
CA TYR A 352 -18.35 4.05 2.74
C TYR A 352 -18.28 2.68 2.07
N ASN A 353 -17.33 2.52 1.16
CA ASN A 353 -16.91 1.21 0.67
C ASN A 353 -15.64 0.79 1.43
N CYS A 354 -15.76 -0.19 2.29
CA CYS A 354 -14.61 -0.72 3.03
C CYS A 354 -13.97 -1.87 2.26
N PHE A 355 -12.64 -1.91 2.24
CA PHE A 355 -11.85 -2.90 1.50
C PHE A 355 -10.87 -3.63 2.43
N SER A 356 -10.52 -4.87 2.06
CA SER A 356 -9.38 -5.57 2.61
C SER A 356 -8.07 -5.02 2.03
N LEU A 357 -6.92 -5.53 2.48
CA LEU A 357 -5.71 -5.48 1.67
C LEU A 357 -5.92 -6.26 0.37
N SER A 358 -5.21 -5.87 -0.70
CA SER A 358 -5.25 -6.60 -1.96
C SER A 358 -4.70 -8.03 -1.79
N SER A 359 -5.16 -8.96 -2.63
CA SER A 359 -4.47 -10.23 -2.82
C SER A 359 -3.01 -9.99 -3.26
N GLU A 360 -2.20 -11.02 -3.18
CA GLU A 360 -0.95 -11.06 -3.95
C GLU A 360 -1.26 -10.89 -5.44
N ARG A 361 -0.27 -10.37 -6.17
CA ARG A 361 -0.36 -10.24 -7.63
C ARG A 361 -0.13 -11.59 -8.27
N VAL A 362 -1.04 -12.02 -9.14
CA VAL A 362 -0.89 -13.23 -9.93
C VAL A 362 -0.54 -12.89 -11.36
N TYR A 363 0.41 -13.62 -11.90
CA TYR A 363 0.92 -13.53 -13.27
C TYR A 363 0.21 -14.57 -14.11
N PHE A 364 -0.23 -14.20 -15.30
CA PHE A 364 -0.96 -15.11 -16.18
C PHE A 364 -0.67 -14.82 -17.64
N THR A 365 -0.64 -15.90 -18.42
CA THR A 365 -0.62 -15.88 -19.88
C THR A 365 -1.43 -17.08 -20.36
N ALA A 366 -2.40 -16.84 -21.23
CA ALA A 366 -3.08 -17.92 -21.93
C ALA A 366 -2.25 -18.33 -23.16
N LEU A 367 -2.02 -19.62 -23.31
CA LEU A 367 -1.19 -20.18 -24.37
C LEU A 367 -2.03 -21.03 -25.34
N GLY A 368 -1.70 -20.99 -26.61
CA GLY A 368 -2.22 -21.94 -27.59
C GLY A 368 -1.73 -23.36 -27.36
N SER A 369 -2.25 -24.32 -28.10
CA SER A 369 -1.76 -25.72 -28.17
C SER A 369 -0.71 -25.89 -29.23
N VAL A 370 0.05 -26.96 -29.17
CA VAL A 370 0.88 -27.48 -30.23
C VAL A 370 0.34 -28.84 -30.70
N ASN A 371 0.67 -29.25 -31.92
CA ASN A 371 0.40 -30.61 -32.40
C ASN A 371 1.72 -31.34 -32.63
N LEU A 372 1.86 -32.52 -32.06
CA LEU A 372 2.95 -33.42 -32.40
C LEU A 372 2.79 -33.86 -33.85
N CYS A 373 3.85 -33.72 -34.63
CA CYS A 373 3.88 -34.09 -36.05
C CYS A 373 4.76 -35.30 -36.34
N ALA A 374 5.74 -35.61 -35.50
CA ALA A 374 6.55 -36.79 -35.65
C ALA A 374 7.11 -37.28 -34.30
N VAL A 375 7.24 -38.62 -34.23
CA VAL A 375 8.08 -39.31 -33.26
C VAL A 375 8.93 -40.30 -34.08
N ARG A 376 10.24 -40.18 -34.01
CA ARG A 376 11.16 -40.97 -34.83
C ARG A 376 12.26 -41.57 -33.98
N ASN A 377 12.62 -42.81 -34.25
CA ASN A 377 13.85 -43.40 -33.71
C ASN A 377 15.06 -42.74 -34.40
N THR A 378 15.91 -42.07 -33.65
CA THR A 378 17.05 -41.29 -34.17
C THR A 378 18.39 -41.77 -33.67
N GLY A 379 18.40 -42.68 -32.71
CA GLY A 379 19.60 -43.31 -32.18
C GLY A 379 19.27 -44.57 -31.40
N LYS A 380 20.29 -45.24 -30.86
CA LYS A 380 20.11 -46.38 -29.96
C LYS A 380 19.49 -45.87 -28.65
N GLN A 381 18.30 -46.36 -28.33
CA GLN A 381 17.54 -45.93 -27.13
C GLN A 381 17.19 -44.43 -27.15
N GLU A 382 17.03 -43.83 -28.35
CA GLU A 382 16.70 -42.40 -28.50
C GLU A 382 15.55 -42.22 -29.49
N GLN A 383 14.62 -41.33 -29.10
CA GLN A 383 13.53 -40.89 -29.98
C GLN A 383 13.49 -39.39 -30.05
N THR A 384 13.35 -38.82 -31.24
CA THR A 384 13.10 -37.40 -31.45
C THR A 384 11.61 -37.16 -31.61
N ILE A 385 11.11 -36.24 -30.85
CA ILE A 385 9.73 -35.77 -30.82
C ILE A 385 9.69 -34.36 -31.41
N ASP A 386 8.90 -34.16 -32.47
CA ASP A 386 8.74 -32.88 -33.14
C ASP A 386 7.29 -32.42 -33.10
N TRP A 387 7.10 -31.12 -33.07
CA TRP A 387 5.78 -30.46 -33.14
C TRP A 387 5.78 -29.29 -34.12
N ASP A 388 4.58 -28.88 -34.53
CA ASP A 388 4.30 -28.07 -35.70
C ASP A 388 4.76 -26.60 -35.60
N THR A 389 4.72 -26.02 -34.41
CA THR A 389 4.93 -24.56 -34.27
C THR A 389 5.39 -24.16 -32.88
N THR A 390 5.93 -22.95 -32.80
CA THR A 390 6.11 -22.24 -31.55
C THR A 390 4.80 -21.55 -31.15
N VAL A 391 4.52 -21.46 -29.84
CA VAL A 391 3.32 -20.81 -29.28
C VAL A 391 3.67 -19.43 -28.78
N LEU A 392 2.93 -18.43 -29.26
CA LEU A 392 3.08 -17.06 -28.80
C LEU A 392 2.93 -16.97 -27.25
N GLY A 393 3.88 -16.34 -26.61
CA GLY A 393 3.91 -16.19 -25.15
C GLY A 393 4.54 -17.36 -24.39
N ALA A 394 4.70 -18.55 -24.99
CA ALA A 394 5.48 -19.61 -24.39
C ALA A 394 6.98 -19.30 -24.46
N ASN A 395 7.73 -19.70 -23.46
CA ASN A 395 9.19 -19.65 -23.46
C ASN A 395 9.84 -21.01 -23.24
N LYS A 396 9.03 -22.04 -22.97
CA LYS A 396 9.45 -23.43 -22.85
C LYS A 396 8.34 -24.38 -23.28
N TYR A 397 8.72 -25.62 -23.53
CA TYR A 397 7.83 -26.75 -23.79
C TYR A 397 8.20 -27.88 -22.85
N TYR A 398 7.21 -28.38 -22.11
CA TYR A 398 7.40 -29.56 -21.27
C TYR A 398 6.96 -30.80 -21.99
N VAL A 399 7.86 -31.77 -22.08
CA VAL A 399 7.65 -33.06 -22.78
C VAL A 399 7.39 -34.14 -21.73
N TYR A 400 6.36 -34.91 -21.98
CA TYR A 400 5.94 -35.99 -21.10
C TYR A 400 5.83 -37.30 -21.85
N SER A 401 6.12 -38.40 -21.17
CA SER A 401 5.97 -39.75 -21.74
C SER A 401 5.23 -40.69 -20.81
N SER A 402 4.64 -41.70 -21.40
CA SER A 402 4.04 -42.86 -20.74
C SER A 402 4.31 -44.12 -21.57
N THR A 403 4.28 -45.30 -20.99
CA THR A 403 4.34 -46.58 -21.70
C THR A 403 2.96 -47.12 -22.05
N THR A 404 1.89 -46.42 -21.65
CA THR A 404 0.51 -46.73 -22.02
C THR A 404 -0.20 -45.45 -22.47
N MET A 405 -1.08 -45.55 -23.48
CA MET A 405 -1.75 -44.40 -24.07
C MET A 405 -2.57 -43.60 -23.07
N ASP A 406 -3.33 -44.27 -22.22
CA ASP A 406 -4.21 -43.67 -21.20
C ASP A 406 -3.58 -43.67 -19.81
N GLY A 407 -2.28 -43.92 -19.72
CA GLY A 407 -1.57 -43.98 -18.45
C GLY A 407 -1.17 -42.65 -17.86
N LEU A 408 -0.45 -42.73 -16.75
CA LEU A 408 0.14 -41.56 -16.13
C LEU A 408 1.36 -41.08 -16.92
N TYR A 409 1.30 -39.87 -17.42
CA TYR A 409 2.41 -39.24 -18.12
C TYR A 409 3.33 -38.54 -17.12
N THR A 410 4.62 -38.83 -17.21
CA THR A 410 5.67 -38.19 -16.40
C THR A 410 6.46 -37.20 -17.26
N LYS A 411 6.84 -36.07 -16.70
CA LYS A 411 7.71 -35.10 -17.38
C LYS A 411 9.08 -35.71 -17.55
N ILE A 412 9.56 -35.80 -18.82
CA ILE A 412 10.89 -36.34 -19.16
C ILE A 412 11.89 -35.24 -19.49
N GLY A 413 11.42 -34.02 -19.76
CA GLY A 413 12.31 -32.88 -19.99
C GLY A 413 11.60 -31.65 -20.50
N GLU A 414 12.41 -30.67 -20.89
CA GLU A 414 11.96 -29.39 -21.42
C GLU A 414 12.89 -28.87 -22.51
N THR A 415 12.35 -28.05 -23.41
CA THR A 415 13.10 -27.38 -24.49
C THR A 415 12.47 -26.00 -24.77
N GLU A 416 13.23 -25.15 -25.44
CA GLU A 416 12.75 -23.85 -25.94
C GLU A 416 12.37 -23.91 -27.43
N GLY A 417 12.83 -24.97 -28.14
CA GLY A 417 12.51 -25.20 -29.54
C GLY A 417 11.28 -26.07 -29.77
N THR A 418 11.09 -26.52 -31.01
CA THR A 418 9.97 -27.37 -31.45
C THR A 418 10.34 -28.83 -31.55
N THR A 419 11.46 -29.25 -30.98
CA THR A 419 11.97 -30.61 -30.97
C THR A 419 12.54 -30.96 -29.61
N TYR A 420 12.45 -32.26 -29.26
CA TYR A 420 13.04 -32.83 -28.04
C TYR A 420 13.56 -34.24 -28.31
N VAL A 421 14.73 -34.60 -27.77
CA VAL A 421 15.29 -35.94 -27.85
C VAL A 421 15.12 -36.66 -26.52
N ALA A 422 14.25 -37.65 -26.49
CA ALA A 422 14.10 -38.57 -25.36
C ALA A 422 15.22 -39.64 -25.45
N LYS A 423 15.88 -39.88 -24.32
CA LYS A 423 17.04 -40.79 -24.21
C LYS A 423 16.82 -41.89 -23.18
N ASN A 424 17.71 -42.90 -23.21
CA ASN A 424 17.68 -44.03 -22.27
C ASN A 424 16.36 -44.83 -22.35
N LEU A 425 15.83 -44.98 -23.56
CA LEU A 425 14.61 -45.72 -23.78
C LEU A 425 14.88 -47.22 -23.76
N VAL A 426 13.89 -48.04 -23.41
CA VAL A 426 13.98 -49.49 -23.38
C VAL A 426 13.57 -50.05 -24.74
N ALA A 427 14.46 -50.83 -25.37
CA ALA A 427 14.21 -51.45 -26.65
C ALA A 427 12.95 -52.34 -26.63
N GLY A 428 12.14 -52.26 -27.67
CA GLY A 428 10.88 -52.98 -27.80
C GLY A 428 9.71 -52.39 -27.03
N THR A 429 9.93 -51.27 -26.26
CA THR A 429 8.87 -50.59 -25.52
C THR A 429 8.26 -49.50 -26.39
N THR A 430 6.92 -49.44 -26.45
CA THR A 430 6.20 -48.33 -27.07
C THR A 430 6.07 -47.18 -26.09
N TYR A 431 6.55 -46.02 -26.49
CA TYR A 431 6.41 -44.80 -25.71
C TYR A 431 5.39 -43.89 -26.37
N TYR A 432 4.50 -43.36 -25.55
CA TYR A 432 3.49 -42.36 -25.88
C TYR A 432 3.95 -41.00 -25.37
N TYR A 433 3.89 -39.99 -26.22
CA TYR A 433 4.35 -38.63 -25.88
C TYR A 433 3.23 -37.62 -26.00
N LYS A 434 3.27 -36.64 -25.14
CA LYS A 434 2.53 -35.40 -25.27
C LYS A 434 3.36 -34.22 -24.78
N VAL A 435 3.10 -33.06 -25.36
CA VAL A 435 3.82 -31.84 -25.11
C VAL A 435 2.81 -30.75 -24.66
N ARG A 436 3.24 -29.87 -23.81
CA ARG A 436 2.48 -28.68 -23.54
C ARG A 436 3.38 -27.44 -23.51
N PRO A 437 2.98 -26.33 -24.14
CA PRO A 437 3.68 -25.06 -24.04
C PRO A 437 3.56 -24.50 -22.60
N VAL A 438 4.59 -23.83 -22.15
CA VAL A 438 4.66 -23.22 -20.83
C VAL A 438 5.24 -21.81 -20.91
N ARG A 439 4.74 -20.92 -20.04
CA ARG A 439 5.39 -19.66 -19.71
C ARG A 439 5.91 -19.75 -18.29
N VAL A 440 7.22 -19.64 -18.13
CA VAL A 440 7.89 -19.52 -16.83
C VAL A 440 8.25 -18.04 -16.63
N PHE A 441 7.70 -17.41 -15.61
CA PHE A 441 7.99 -16.03 -15.24
C PHE A 441 9.22 -15.94 -14.34
N SER A 442 9.83 -14.76 -14.26
CA SER A 442 11.03 -14.52 -13.44
C SER A 442 10.78 -14.75 -11.93
N ASN A 443 9.56 -14.58 -11.45
CA ASN A 443 9.16 -14.87 -10.07
C ASN A 443 8.86 -16.36 -9.80
N GLY A 444 9.10 -17.25 -10.77
CA GLY A 444 8.83 -18.68 -10.65
C GLY A 444 7.40 -19.12 -10.98
N THR A 445 6.47 -18.20 -11.24
CA THR A 445 5.10 -18.56 -11.68
C THR A 445 5.16 -19.30 -13.03
N ILE A 446 4.39 -20.38 -13.16
CA ILE A 446 4.31 -21.17 -14.39
C ILE A 446 2.87 -21.17 -14.89
N CYS A 447 2.68 -20.70 -16.12
CA CYS A 447 1.43 -20.86 -16.85
C CYS A 447 1.55 -22.00 -17.85
N TYR A 448 0.56 -22.84 -17.87
CA TYR A 448 0.51 -24.03 -18.68
C TYR A 448 -0.53 -23.87 -19.79
N GLY A 449 -0.12 -24.09 -21.03
CA GLY A 449 -1.05 -24.20 -22.16
C GLY A 449 -1.76 -25.55 -22.21
N PRO A 450 -2.62 -25.76 -23.22
CA PRO A 450 -3.28 -27.03 -23.46
C PRO A 450 -2.28 -28.13 -23.80
N TRP A 451 -2.69 -29.38 -23.63
CA TRP A 451 -1.95 -30.53 -24.08
C TRP A 451 -2.00 -30.65 -25.60
N SER A 452 -0.91 -31.15 -26.22
CA SER A 452 -0.92 -31.60 -27.58
C SER A 452 -1.76 -32.89 -27.77
N ASN A 453 -1.95 -33.32 -29.01
CA ASN A 453 -2.29 -34.70 -29.33
C ASN A 453 -1.24 -35.66 -28.74
N VAL A 454 -1.58 -36.94 -28.66
CA VAL A 454 -0.68 -38.01 -28.27
C VAL A 454 -0.12 -38.64 -29.53
N MET A 455 1.19 -38.86 -29.60
CA MET A 455 1.84 -39.69 -30.61
C MET A 455 2.70 -40.74 -29.93
N SER A 456 2.86 -41.87 -30.61
CA SER A 456 3.66 -42.99 -30.12
C SER A 456 4.54 -43.57 -31.22
N GLN A 457 5.66 -44.12 -30.79
CA GLN A 457 6.56 -44.91 -31.64
C GLN A 457 7.15 -46.04 -30.79
N PRO A 458 7.12 -47.30 -31.25
CA PRO A 458 7.91 -48.35 -30.61
C PRO A 458 9.41 -48.01 -30.75
N GLU A 459 10.17 -48.18 -29.69
CA GLU A 459 11.61 -48.07 -29.77
C GLU A 459 12.12 -49.28 -30.54
N SER A 460 12.67 -49.06 -31.73
CA SER A 460 13.33 -50.10 -32.50
C SER A 460 14.70 -50.31 -31.87
N GLY A 461 14.86 -51.42 -31.19
CA GLY A 461 16.20 -51.86 -30.82
C GLY A 461 17.11 -51.78 -32.06
N SER A 462 18.32 -51.28 -31.88
CA SER A 462 19.32 -51.26 -32.97
C SER A 462 19.25 -52.58 -33.72
N LEU A 463 18.83 -52.55 -35.00
CA LEU A 463 19.07 -53.64 -35.94
C LEU A 463 20.59 -53.70 -36.10
N THR A 464 21.26 -54.39 -35.18
CA THR A 464 22.60 -54.90 -35.46
C THR A 464 22.41 -55.89 -36.50
N LEU A 465 23.04 -55.67 -37.68
CA LEU A 465 23.25 -56.63 -38.76
C LEU A 465 24.17 -57.76 -38.29
N GLU A 466 24.04 -58.21 -37.05
CA GLU A 466 24.71 -59.41 -36.55
C GLU A 466 23.82 -60.61 -36.83
N GLY A 467 23.96 -61.20 -38.01
CA GLY A 467 23.21 -62.40 -38.40
C GLY A 467 22.98 -62.58 -39.86
N LEU A 468 23.32 -61.61 -40.68
CA LEU A 468 23.46 -61.89 -42.14
C LEU A 468 24.83 -62.55 -42.36
N SER A 469 24.89 -63.87 -42.19
CA SER A 469 25.96 -64.66 -42.78
C SER A 469 25.98 -64.31 -44.24
N ALA A 470 27.16 -63.95 -44.76
CA ALA A 470 27.40 -63.68 -46.16
C ALA A 470 26.88 -64.89 -46.96
N VAL A 471 25.75 -64.71 -47.62
CA VAL A 471 25.37 -65.67 -48.70
C VAL A 471 26.39 -65.43 -49.80
N ASN A 472 27.33 -66.34 -49.90
CA ASN A 472 28.24 -66.40 -51.04
C ASN A 472 27.39 -66.58 -52.32
N LEU A 473 27.12 -65.48 -52.99
CA LEU A 473 26.69 -65.52 -54.38
C LEU A 473 27.86 -66.00 -55.23
N SER A 474 27.90 -67.25 -55.50
CA SER A 474 28.80 -67.80 -56.54
C SER A 474 28.46 -67.09 -57.86
N ALA A 475 29.45 -66.47 -58.45
CA ALA A 475 29.37 -65.84 -59.77
C ALA A 475 28.78 -66.85 -60.79
N GLY A 476 27.55 -66.60 -61.30
CA GLY A 476 26.96 -67.40 -62.35
C GLY A 476 25.44 -67.55 -62.34
N GLN A 477 24.65 -66.84 -61.47
CA GLN A 477 23.20 -66.87 -61.64
C GLN A 477 22.70 -65.54 -62.20
N ASP A 478 22.31 -65.62 -63.45
CA ASP A 478 21.58 -64.58 -64.18
C ASP A 478 20.20 -64.36 -63.57
N ILE A 479 19.95 -63.21 -63.03
CA ILE A 479 18.60 -62.78 -62.51
C ILE A 479 17.93 -61.88 -63.54
N SER A 480 17.81 -62.40 -64.81
CA SER A 480 16.87 -61.83 -65.75
C SER A 480 15.52 -62.53 -65.60
N GLY A 481 14.60 -62.01 -64.89
CA GLY A 481 13.24 -62.59 -64.88
C GLY A 481 12.35 -62.10 -63.76
N GLY A 482 11.46 -61.18 -64.11
CA GLY A 482 10.14 -61.11 -63.51
C GLY A 482 9.75 -59.93 -62.61
N TYR A 483 9.41 -58.84 -63.23
CA TYR A 483 8.36 -57.95 -62.73
C TYR A 483 7.03 -58.67 -62.83
N VAL A 484 6.30 -58.86 -61.75
CA VAL A 484 4.84 -58.96 -61.75
C VAL A 484 4.28 -58.44 -60.44
N GLY A 485 3.38 -57.42 -60.52
CA GLY A 485 2.31 -57.11 -59.67
C GLY A 485 2.59 -56.13 -58.49
#